data_fe315fd3576662aef104f43fa69e11a6
#
_entry.id   fe315fd3576662aef104f43fa69e11a6
#
_cell.length_a   1.000
_cell.length_b   1.000
_cell.length_c   1.000
_cell.angle_alpha   90.00
_cell.angle_beta   90.00
_cell.angle_gamma   90.00
#
_symmetry.space_group_name_H-M   'P 1'
#
loop_
_entity.id
_entity.type
_entity.pdbx_description
1 polymer ?
#
loop_
_entity_poly.entity_id
_entity_poly.type
_entity_poly.pdbx_seq_one_letter_code
_entity_poly.pdbx_strand_id
1 'polypeptide(L)'
;PAAASGSAVTLKLGFSTNEEDPRAKGAKQFAEEVAEKTGGAVEVQLYPSGQLGGDADLINSIALDSGTVDIIITDASNFATYDAKMGISALPFQFETFDDAGAFMDSDIEAAAEEGLLSQNMRVLAHYCNGFRCVTNSKGPINSPADMNGLLIRTPENPVIMATMTALGANP
;
A
#
# COMPACT_ATOMS: atom_id res chain seq x y z
N PRO A 1 13.12 37.51 0.95
CA PRO A 1 11.96 36.80 0.42
C PRO A 1 10.89 36.81 1.50
N ALA A 2 9.75 37.44 1.20
CA ALA A 2 8.63 37.52 2.14
C ALA A 2 8.04 36.11 2.30
N ALA A 3 7.95 35.66 3.56
CA ALA A 3 7.14 34.46 3.89
C ALA A 3 5.69 34.76 3.50
N ALA A 4 5.12 33.93 2.67
CA ALA A 4 3.71 33.97 2.35
C ALA A 4 2.94 33.66 3.65
N SER A 5 2.24 34.65 4.20
CA SER A 5 1.35 34.54 5.36
C SER A 5 0.01 33.94 4.92
N GLY A 6 0.04 32.76 4.30
CA GLY A 6 -1.13 31.90 4.13
C GLY A 6 -1.19 30.92 5.29
N SER A 7 -2.39 30.54 5.73
CA SER A 7 -2.54 29.42 6.67
C SER A 7 -1.87 28.18 6.08
N ALA A 8 -1.04 27.47 6.86
CA ALA A 8 -0.44 26.21 6.42
C ALA A 8 -1.52 25.23 5.97
N VAL A 9 -1.27 24.56 4.86
CA VAL A 9 -2.11 23.45 4.39
C VAL A 9 -1.73 22.21 5.19
N THR A 10 -2.70 21.59 5.84
CA THR A 10 -2.49 20.34 6.57
C THR A 10 -2.99 19.17 5.74
N LEU A 11 -2.11 18.21 5.46
CA LEU A 11 -2.42 16.96 4.80
C LEU A 11 -2.40 15.81 5.80
N LYS A 12 -3.40 14.95 5.78
CA LYS A 12 -3.52 13.77 6.64
C LYS A 12 -2.97 12.56 5.90
N LEU A 13 -1.93 11.93 6.45
CA LEU A 13 -1.34 10.71 5.92
C LEU A 13 -1.70 9.52 6.80
N GLY A 14 -2.53 8.61 6.28
CA GLY A 14 -3.02 7.41 6.99
C GLY A 14 -2.34 6.13 6.53
N PHE A 15 -2.10 5.20 7.46
CA PHE A 15 -1.62 3.85 7.18
C PHE A 15 -2.00 2.87 8.29
N SER A 16 -2.16 1.57 7.93
CA SER A 16 -2.64 0.53 8.84
C SER A 16 -1.57 -0.03 9.79
N THR A 17 -0.28 0.17 9.48
CA THR A 17 0.82 -0.36 10.28
C THR A 17 1.19 0.54 11.44
N ASN A 18 1.89 -0.04 12.43
CA ASN A 18 2.32 0.68 13.63
C ASN A 18 3.52 1.62 13.35
N GLU A 19 3.87 2.44 14.33
CA GLU A 19 4.95 3.44 14.23
C GLU A 19 6.36 2.85 14.12
N GLU A 20 6.56 1.59 14.49
CA GLU A 20 7.85 0.89 14.39
C GLU A 20 8.11 0.30 12.99
N ASP A 21 7.08 0.22 12.17
CA ASP A 21 7.18 -0.29 10.81
C ASP A 21 8.10 0.59 9.95
N PRO A 22 8.92 0.02 9.06
CA PRO A 22 9.77 0.81 8.15
C PRO A 22 8.98 1.84 7.32
N ARG A 23 7.72 1.55 6.97
CA ARG A 23 6.84 2.49 6.26
C ARG A 23 6.52 3.73 7.08
N ALA A 24 6.35 3.57 8.39
CA ALA A 24 6.13 4.71 9.29
C ALA A 24 7.35 5.61 9.38
N LYS A 25 8.57 5.03 9.34
CA LYS A 25 9.81 5.82 9.29
C LYS A 25 9.92 6.62 7.99
N GLY A 26 9.58 5.99 6.85
CA GLY A 26 9.50 6.68 5.55
C GLY A 26 8.46 7.81 5.55
N ALA A 27 7.27 7.57 6.11
CA ALA A 27 6.23 8.57 6.26
C ALA A 27 6.69 9.77 7.09
N LYS A 28 7.41 9.51 8.18
CA LYS A 28 7.97 10.58 9.04
C LYS A 28 8.99 11.42 8.29
N GLN A 29 9.93 10.78 7.59
CA GLN A 29 10.92 11.48 6.76
C GLN A 29 10.22 12.31 5.68
N PHE A 30 9.23 11.75 5.00
CA PHE A 30 8.43 12.47 4.01
C PHE A 30 7.77 13.72 4.60
N ALA A 31 7.15 13.61 5.77
CA ALA A 31 6.51 14.73 6.44
C ALA A 31 7.51 15.85 6.81
N GLU A 32 8.68 15.46 7.33
CA GLU A 32 9.77 16.39 7.67
C GLU A 32 10.30 17.11 6.42
N GLU A 33 10.54 16.38 5.32
CA GLU A 33 11.02 16.96 4.06
C GLU A 33 9.99 17.88 3.40
N VAL A 34 8.70 17.53 3.45
CA VAL A 34 7.63 18.39 2.95
C VAL A 34 7.60 19.72 3.72
N ALA A 35 7.64 19.68 5.04
CA ALA A 35 7.66 20.88 5.87
C ALA A 35 8.90 21.74 5.57
N GLU A 36 10.08 21.12 5.45
CA GLU A 36 11.33 21.84 5.13
C GLU A 36 11.26 22.48 3.74
N LYS A 37 10.93 21.70 2.70
CA LYS A 37 10.91 22.15 1.30
C LYS A 37 9.85 23.21 1.02
N THR A 38 8.76 23.24 1.81
CA THR A 38 7.69 24.22 1.68
C THR A 38 7.86 25.42 2.63
N GLY A 39 8.91 25.41 3.46
CA GLY A 39 9.11 26.45 4.48
C GLY A 39 7.96 26.49 5.51
N GLY A 40 7.34 25.35 5.79
CA GLY A 40 6.20 25.21 6.70
C GLY A 40 4.84 25.58 6.08
N ALA A 41 4.78 25.84 4.77
CA ALA A 41 3.51 26.12 4.11
C ALA A 41 2.62 24.85 3.96
N VAL A 42 3.21 23.66 4.01
CA VAL A 42 2.50 22.38 4.04
C VAL A 42 2.98 21.57 5.24
N GLU A 43 2.04 21.07 6.02
CA GLU A 43 2.27 20.15 7.14
C GLU A 43 1.63 18.78 6.81
N VAL A 44 2.36 17.69 7.01
CA VAL A 44 1.82 16.33 6.87
C VAL A 44 1.65 15.72 8.25
N GLN A 45 0.41 15.44 8.64
CA GLN A 45 0.07 14.79 9.90
C GLN A 45 -0.08 13.28 9.70
N LEU A 46 0.62 12.50 10.53
CA LEU A 46 0.66 11.04 10.43
C LEU A 46 -0.41 10.39 11.31
N TYR A 47 -1.13 9.43 10.74
CA TYR A 47 -2.16 8.63 11.41
C TYR A 47 -1.85 7.13 11.24
N PRO A 48 -0.95 6.58 12.08
CA PRO A 48 -0.55 5.18 12.06
C PRO A 48 -1.61 4.25 12.64
N SER A 49 -1.35 2.94 12.59
CA SER A 49 -2.12 1.90 13.28
C SER A 49 -3.62 1.89 12.96
N GLY A 50 -3.98 2.30 11.74
CA GLY A 50 -5.37 2.33 11.30
C GLY A 50 -6.26 3.34 12.02
N GLN A 51 -5.70 4.43 12.57
CA GLN A 51 -6.46 5.47 13.26
C GLN A 51 -7.57 6.10 12.41
N LEU A 52 -7.40 6.13 11.09
CA LEU A 52 -8.39 6.64 10.12
C LEU A 52 -9.11 5.51 9.36
N GLY A 53 -8.94 4.26 9.77
CA GLY A 53 -9.50 3.06 9.13
C GLY A 53 -8.43 2.10 8.63
N GLY A 54 -8.86 0.91 8.17
CA GLY A 54 -8.01 -0.07 7.50
C GLY A 54 -7.68 0.34 6.06
N ASP A 55 -6.85 -0.46 5.37
CA ASP A 55 -6.40 -0.15 4.02
C ASP A 55 -7.57 0.08 3.04
N ALA A 56 -8.62 -0.75 3.10
CA ALA A 56 -9.80 -0.59 2.26
C ALA A 56 -10.57 0.71 2.56
N ASP A 57 -10.71 1.06 3.84
CA ASP A 57 -11.38 2.30 4.26
C ASP A 57 -10.61 3.53 3.78
N LEU A 58 -9.28 3.50 3.91
CA LEU A 58 -8.39 4.58 3.48
C LEU A 58 -8.45 4.78 1.96
N ILE A 59 -8.39 3.69 1.18
CA ILE A 59 -8.50 3.75 -0.29
C ILE A 59 -9.86 4.30 -0.71
N ASN A 60 -10.95 3.79 -0.13
CA ASN A 60 -12.30 4.30 -0.39
C ASN A 60 -12.43 5.78 -0.06
N SER A 61 -11.79 6.22 1.02
CA SER A 61 -11.83 7.62 1.47
C SER A 61 -11.22 8.57 0.45
N ILE A 62 -10.08 8.19 -0.17
CA ILE A 62 -9.46 8.98 -1.25
C ILE A 62 -10.31 8.92 -2.53
N ALA A 63 -10.74 7.72 -2.93
CA ALA A 63 -11.54 7.54 -4.14
C ALA A 63 -12.83 8.38 -4.13
N LEU A 64 -13.46 8.52 -2.96
CA LEU A 64 -14.70 9.29 -2.76
C LEU A 64 -14.45 10.78 -2.42
N ASP A 65 -13.19 11.21 -2.31
CA ASP A 65 -12.82 12.58 -1.86
C ASP A 65 -13.55 12.99 -0.58
N SER A 66 -13.56 12.08 0.40
CA SER A 66 -14.32 12.25 1.64
C SER A 66 -13.71 13.27 2.62
N GLY A 67 -12.46 13.69 2.38
CA GLY A 67 -11.69 14.57 3.26
C GLY A 67 -11.25 13.92 4.59
N THR A 68 -11.41 12.61 4.73
CA THR A 68 -10.93 11.87 5.91
C THR A 68 -9.42 11.75 5.90
N VAL A 69 -8.82 11.49 4.73
CA VAL A 69 -7.39 11.32 4.51
C VAL A 69 -7.02 11.91 3.15
N ASP A 70 -5.81 12.46 3.03
CA ASP A 70 -5.29 13.06 1.80
C ASP A 70 -4.21 12.20 1.14
N ILE A 71 -3.44 11.47 1.94
CA ILE A 71 -2.35 10.59 1.50
C ILE A 71 -2.46 9.27 2.26
N ILE A 72 -2.22 8.16 1.57
CA ILE A 72 -2.20 6.83 2.20
C ILE A 72 -0.92 6.08 1.85
N ILE A 73 -0.50 5.21 2.74
CA ILE A 73 0.55 4.21 2.48
C ILE A 73 -0.09 2.84 2.62
N THR A 74 -0.15 2.11 1.51
CA THR A 74 -0.73 0.79 1.45
C THR A 74 -0.02 -0.06 0.39
N ASP A 75 -0.34 -1.34 0.31
CA ASP A 75 0.16 -2.25 -0.73
C ASP A 75 -0.46 -1.88 -2.09
N ALA A 76 0.36 -1.75 -3.14
CA ALA A 76 -0.09 -1.39 -4.48
C ALA A 76 -1.20 -2.31 -4.99
N SER A 77 -1.12 -3.60 -4.70
CA SER A 77 -2.11 -4.58 -5.13
C SER A 77 -3.50 -4.43 -4.48
N ASN A 78 -3.63 -3.66 -3.39
CA ASN A 78 -4.94 -3.38 -2.79
C ASN A 78 -5.82 -2.49 -3.68
N PHE A 79 -5.22 -1.81 -4.65
CA PHE A 79 -5.96 -1.04 -5.67
C PHE A 79 -6.55 -1.91 -6.79
N ALA A 80 -6.33 -3.23 -6.79
CA ALA A 80 -6.86 -4.14 -7.80
C ALA A 80 -8.39 -4.18 -7.88
N THR A 81 -9.08 -3.72 -6.84
CA THR A 81 -10.55 -3.54 -6.83
C THR A 81 -11.01 -2.33 -7.65
N TYR A 82 -10.11 -1.38 -7.90
CA TYR A 82 -10.36 -0.16 -8.69
C TYR A 82 -9.83 -0.27 -10.13
N ASP A 83 -8.64 -0.84 -10.28
CA ASP A 83 -8.10 -1.25 -11.58
C ASP A 83 -7.39 -2.61 -11.42
N ALA A 84 -7.89 -3.63 -12.13
CA ALA A 84 -7.39 -5.00 -12.04
C ALA A 84 -5.89 -5.12 -12.39
N LYS A 85 -5.33 -4.19 -13.17
CA LYS A 85 -3.91 -4.15 -13.51
C LYS A 85 -3.03 -3.96 -12.28
N MET A 86 -3.50 -3.22 -11.27
CA MET A 86 -2.78 -3.05 -10.00
C MET A 86 -2.57 -4.37 -9.25
N GLY A 87 -3.32 -5.42 -9.60
CA GLY A 87 -3.14 -6.77 -9.07
C GLY A 87 -1.89 -7.49 -9.58
N ILE A 88 -1.22 -7.00 -10.62
CA ILE A 88 -0.04 -7.64 -11.21
C ILE A 88 1.05 -7.85 -10.17
N SER A 89 1.32 -6.86 -9.33
CA SER A 89 2.35 -6.92 -8.29
C SER A 89 2.09 -7.99 -7.21
N ALA A 90 0.85 -8.50 -7.09
CA ALA A 90 0.47 -9.55 -6.14
C ALA A 90 0.48 -10.97 -6.75
N LEU A 91 0.80 -11.11 -8.03
CA LEU A 91 0.91 -12.44 -8.65
C LEU A 91 2.00 -13.27 -7.94
N PRO A 92 1.74 -14.55 -7.67
CA PRO A 92 2.69 -15.38 -6.94
C PRO A 92 3.95 -15.67 -7.76
N PHE A 93 5.10 -15.74 -7.07
CA PHE A 93 6.40 -16.15 -7.64
C PHE A 93 6.91 -15.28 -8.79
N GLN A 94 6.47 -14.03 -8.88
CA GLN A 94 6.83 -13.13 -9.97
C GLN A 94 8.23 -12.52 -9.81
N PHE A 95 8.65 -12.28 -8.57
CA PHE A 95 9.95 -11.66 -8.27
C PHE A 95 10.82 -12.59 -7.44
N GLU A 96 12.09 -12.71 -7.77
CA GLU A 96 13.08 -13.48 -7.00
C GLU A 96 13.89 -12.60 -6.04
N THR A 97 14.10 -11.34 -6.40
CA THR A 97 14.90 -10.38 -5.63
C THR A 97 14.16 -9.05 -5.43
N PHE A 98 14.69 -8.24 -4.51
CA PHE A 98 14.21 -6.85 -4.34
C PHE A 98 14.50 -5.98 -5.56
N ASP A 99 15.61 -6.25 -6.26
CA ASP A 99 15.98 -5.49 -7.46
C ASP A 99 14.98 -5.79 -8.60
N ASP A 100 14.53 -7.04 -8.76
CA ASP A 100 13.49 -7.40 -9.74
C ASP A 100 12.18 -6.68 -9.44
N ALA A 101 11.78 -6.67 -8.16
CA ALA A 101 10.56 -5.99 -7.73
C ALA A 101 10.68 -4.47 -7.94
N GLY A 102 11.85 -3.87 -7.63
CA GLY A 102 12.12 -2.46 -7.87
C GLY A 102 12.06 -2.11 -9.35
N ALA A 103 12.71 -2.90 -10.20
CA ALA A 103 12.69 -2.70 -11.65
C ALA A 103 11.27 -2.80 -12.24
N PHE A 104 10.41 -3.66 -11.68
CA PHE A 104 9.00 -3.72 -12.07
C PHE A 104 8.25 -2.45 -11.67
N MET A 105 8.42 -1.98 -10.42
CA MET A 105 7.77 -0.76 -9.94
C MET A 105 8.16 0.49 -10.73
N ASP A 106 9.37 0.52 -11.29
CA ASP A 106 9.87 1.62 -12.15
C ASP A 106 9.57 1.39 -13.63
N SER A 107 8.80 0.36 -13.99
CA SER A 107 8.52 0.00 -15.38
C SER A 107 7.34 0.74 -15.99
N ASP A 108 7.31 0.82 -17.32
CA ASP A 108 6.16 1.32 -18.08
C ASP A 108 4.88 0.49 -17.85
N ILE A 109 5.02 -0.78 -17.40
CA ILE A 109 3.88 -1.66 -17.09
C ILE A 109 3.17 -1.16 -15.84
N GLU A 110 3.91 -0.89 -14.76
CA GLU A 110 3.33 -0.36 -13.52
C GLU A 110 2.79 1.06 -13.74
N ALA A 111 3.54 1.92 -14.43
CA ALA A 111 3.07 3.26 -14.78
C ALA A 111 1.74 3.24 -15.57
N ALA A 112 1.58 2.31 -16.51
CA ALA A 112 0.32 2.14 -17.26
C ALA A 112 -0.82 1.55 -16.38
N ALA A 113 -0.50 0.80 -15.33
CA ALA A 113 -1.50 0.34 -14.36
C ALA A 113 -2.00 1.50 -13.49
N GLU A 114 -1.09 2.36 -13.04
CA GLU A 114 -1.39 3.53 -12.20
C GLU A 114 -2.24 4.59 -12.91
N GLU A 115 -2.10 4.74 -14.23
CA GLU A 115 -2.92 5.68 -15.01
C GLU A 115 -4.42 5.42 -14.82
N GLY A 116 -4.82 4.15 -14.63
CA GLY A 116 -6.20 3.76 -14.36
C GLY A 116 -6.75 4.37 -13.08
N LEU A 117 -5.91 4.59 -12.08
CA LEU A 117 -6.29 5.15 -10.78
C LEU A 117 -6.62 6.65 -10.85
N LEU A 118 -6.11 7.37 -11.84
CA LEU A 118 -6.38 8.81 -12.01
C LEU A 118 -7.87 9.09 -12.21
N SER A 119 -8.59 8.17 -12.88
CA SER A 119 -10.04 8.28 -13.07
C SER A 119 -10.83 8.06 -11.78
N GLN A 120 -10.18 7.58 -10.73
CA GLN A 120 -10.72 7.30 -9.40
C GLN A 120 -10.23 8.31 -8.35
N ASN A 121 -9.80 9.50 -8.76
CA ASN A 121 -9.22 10.56 -7.91
C ASN A 121 -7.95 10.14 -7.16
N MET A 122 -7.26 9.10 -7.61
CA MET A 122 -6.06 8.59 -6.97
C MET A 122 -4.82 8.79 -7.85
N ARG A 123 -3.71 9.17 -7.23
CA ARG A 123 -2.41 9.30 -7.90
C ARG A 123 -1.34 8.65 -7.04
N VAL A 124 -0.58 7.74 -7.62
CA VAL A 124 0.62 7.19 -6.99
C VAL A 124 1.71 8.27 -6.99
N LEU A 125 2.36 8.47 -5.86
CA LEU A 125 3.41 9.46 -5.67
C LEU A 125 4.80 8.84 -5.68
N ALA A 126 4.94 7.65 -5.09
CA ALA A 126 6.19 6.91 -5.01
C ALA A 126 5.93 5.45 -4.60
N HIS A 127 6.91 4.59 -4.88
CA HIS A 127 6.96 3.20 -4.44
C HIS A 127 8.12 2.96 -3.49
N TYR A 128 7.97 1.98 -2.61
CA TYR A 128 9.06 1.37 -1.88
C TYR A 128 8.70 -0.08 -1.55
N CYS A 129 9.70 -0.94 -1.48
CA CYS A 129 9.49 -2.36 -1.28
C CYS A 129 9.22 -2.68 0.19
N ASN A 130 8.11 -3.38 0.46
CA ASN A 130 7.77 -3.83 1.81
C ASN A 130 8.43 -5.16 2.19
N GLY A 131 8.77 -5.98 1.22
CA GLY A 131 9.33 -7.33 1.40
C GLY A 131 8.51 -8.42 0.71
N PHE A 132 9.03 -9.64 0.80
CA PHE A 132 8.35 -10.81 0.27
C PHE A 132 7.31 -11.33 1.25
N ARG A 133 6.15 -11.72 0.71
CA ARG A 133 5.06 -12.27 1.49
C ARG A 133 5.37 -13.69 1.92
N CYS A 134 5.22 -13.97 3.20
CA CYS A 134 5.38 -15.30 3.77
C CYS A 134 4.07 -15.80 4.37
N VAL A 135 3.84 -17.11 4.29
CA VAL A 135 2.72 -17.77 4.98
C VAL A 135 3.17 -18.22 6.35
N THR A 136 2.42 -17.84 7.37
CA THR A 136 2.59 -18.37 8.74
C THR A 136 1.36 -19.15 9.16
N ASN A 137 1.54 -20.24 9.91
CA ASN A 137 0.44 -21.04 10.44
C ASN A 137 0.82 -21.73 11.75
N SER A 138 -0.18 -22.25 12.47
CA SER A 138 -0.01 -22.96 13.75
C SER A 138 -0.13 -24.51 13.63
N LYS A 139 -0.26 -25.04 12.41
CA LYS A 139 -0.49 -26.49 12.20
C LYS A 139 0.78 -27.27 11.96
N GLY A 140 1.74 -26.71 11.24
CA GLY A 140 3.01 -27.38 10.94
C GLY A 140 3.73 -26.76 9.75
N PRO A 141 4.88 -27.32 9.38
CA PRO A 141 5.64 -26.89 8.21
C PRO A 141 4.83 -27.04 6.91
N ILE A 142 5.01 -26.09 6.00
CA ILE A 142 4.47 -26.15 4.63
C ILE A 142 5.66 -26.39 3.71
N ASN A 143 5.78 -27.61 3.17
CA ASN A 143 6.86 -28.03 2.27
C ASN A 143 6.37 -28.23 0.83
N SER A 144 5.05 -28.32 0.66
CA SER A 144 4.41 -28.52 -0.64
C SER A 144 3.02 -27.88 -0.68
N PRO A 145 2.44 -27.64 -1.86
CA PRO A 145 1.06 -27.16 -1.95
C PRO A 145 0.04 -28.07 -1.24
N ALA A 146 0.30 -29.38 -1.16
CA ALA A 146 -0.58 -30.33 -0.47
C ALA A 146 -0.72 -30.03 1.03
N ASP A 147 0.31 -29.45 1.65
CA ASP A 147 0.30 -29.07 3.06
C ASP A 147 -0.59 -27.84 3.33
N MET A 148 -1.00 -27.14 2.28
CA MET A 148 -1.93 -26.01 2.35
C MET A 148 -3.40 -26.43 2.40
N ASN A 149 -3.70 -27.69 2.05
CA ASN A 149 -5.08 -28.15 1.93
C ASN A 149 -5.89 -27.97 3.22
N GLY A 150 -6.98 -27.20 3.12
CA GLY A 150 -7.91 -26.97 4.22
C GLY A 150 -7.40 -26.02 5.31
N LEU A 151 -6.21 -25.42 5.16
CA LEU A 151 -5.75 -24.40 6.09
C LEU A 151 -6.65 -23.15 5.99
N LEU A 152 -7.10 -22.67 7.15
CA LEU A 152 -7.73 -21.34 7.25
C LEU A 152 -6.62 -20.30 7.34
N ILE A 153 -6.52 -19.45 6.34
CA ILE A 153 -5.46 -18.44 6.26
C ILE A 153 -6.08 -17.06 6.10
N ARG A 154 -5.83 -16.17 7.05
CA ARG A 154 -6.22 -14.77 6.91
C ARG A 154 -5.42 -14.12 5.79
N THR A 155 -6.09 -13.50 4.85
CA THR A 155 -5.51 -12.70 3.77
C THR A 155 -5.99 -11.24 3.86
N PRO A 156 -5.29 -10.29 3.23
CA PRO A 156 -5.91 -9.00 2.93
C PRO A 156 -7.09 -9.20 1.95
N GLU A 157 -7.98 -8.21 1.88
CA GLU A 157 -9.10 -8.19 0.93
C GLU A 157 -8.60 -7.90 -0.50
N ASN A 158 -7.80 -8.82 -1.01
CA ASN A 158 -7.14 -8.70 -2.31
C ASN A 158 -7.52 -9.94 -3.16
N PRO A 159 -8.21 -9.76 -4.29
CA PRO A 159 -8.72 -10.87 -5.09
C PRO A 159 -7.61 -11.78 -5.64
N VAL A 160 -6.44 -11.24 -5.97
CA VAL A 160 -5.32 -12.03 -6.49
C VAL A 160 -4.71 -12.90 -5.39
N ILE A 161 -4.51 -12.34 -4.19
CA ILE A 161 -3.97 -13.09 -3.05
C ILE A 161 -4.96 -14.18 -2.61
N MET A 162 -6.25 -13.87 -2.53
CA MET A 162 -7.29 -14.83 -2.19
C MET A 162 -7.35 -15.97 -3.22
N ALA A 163 -7.34 -15.65 -4.51
CA ALA A 163 -7.32 -16.65 -5.58
C ALA A 163 -6.07 -17.53 -5.51
N THR A 164 -4.89 -16.94 -5.22
CA THR A 164 -3.64 -17.66 -5.02
C THR A 164 -3.75 -18.67 -3.88
N MET A 165 -4.24 -18.27 -2.71
CA MET A 165 -4.40 -19.17 -1.56
C MET A 165 -5.41 -20.28 -1.85
N THR A 166 -6.52 -19.96 -2.51
CA THR A 166 -7.50 -20.95 -2.95
C THR A 166 -6.89 -21.96 -3.93
N ALA A 167 -6.13 -21.50 -4.91
CA ALA A 167 -5.45 -22.39 -5.88
C ALA A 167 -4.42 -23.32 -5.22
N LEU A 168 -3.81 -22.90 -4.11
CA LEU A 168 -2.92 -23.71 -3.29
C LEU A 168 -3.67 -24.66 -2.34
N GLY A 169 -5.01 -24.63 -2.31
CA GLY A 169 -5.84 -25.54 -1.50
C GLY A 169 -6.20 -24.99 -0.12
N ALA A 170 -5.81 -23.76 0.22
CA ALA A 170 -6.19 -23.11 1.46
C ALA A 170 -7.59 -22.46 1.37
N ASN A 171 -8.14 -22.11 2.52
CA ASN A 171 -9.38 -21.33 2.67
C ASN A 171 -9.00 -19.92 3.16
N PRO A 172 -8.90 -18.93 2.27
CA PRO A 172 -8.55 -17.56 2.62
C PRO A 172 -9.71 -16.81 3.31
#